data_5d606f529d3909dee1678beefaddcd86
#
_entry.id   5d606f529d3909dee1678beefaddcd86
#
_cell.length_a   1.000
_cell.length_b   1.000
_cell.length_c   1.000
_cell.angle_alpha   90.00
_cell.angle_beta   90.00
_cell.angle_gamma   90.00
#
_symmetry.space_group_name_H-M   'P 1'
#
loop_
_entity.id
_entity.type
_entity.pdbx_description
1 polymer ?
#
loop_
_entity_poly.entity_id
_entity_poly.type
_entity_poly.pdbx_seq_one_letter_code
_entity_poly.pdbx_strand_id
1 'polypeptide(L)'
;MEKSKGLLEAEISKALTHWEKNYLGRGSVSVKSDILRDMVIVNLGAILTPAEYEVCRDKEGLLSVKEYRHSLVESGLNDLKEIILKLTGEEVISFHTDLSTQTGERAMIFKLASNLQSKLC
;
A
#
# COMPACT_ATOMS: atom_id res chain seq x y z
N MET A 1 -3.95 -18.77 -18.71
CA MET A 1 -3.29 -17.69 -19.42
C MET A 1 -2.52 -16.83 -18.41
N GLU A 2 -1.25 -16.65 -18.66
CA GLU A 2 -0.40 -15.85 -17.76
C GLU A 2 -0.61 -14.36 -17.98
N LYS A 3 -0.69 -13.63 -16.90
CA LYS A 3 -0.77 -12.17 -16.97
C LYS A 3 0.62 -11.58 -17.17
N SER A 4 0.69 -10.48 -17.89
CA SER A 4 1.93 -9.70 -17.95
C SER A 4 2.16 -9.03 -16.60
N LYS A 5 3.43 -8.77 -16.30
CA LYS A 5 3.82 -8.05 -15.08
C LYS A 5 3.14 -6.69 -14.99
N GLY A 6 3.18 -5.91 -16.09
CA GLY A 6 2.60 -4.57 -16.12
C GLY A 6 1.09 -4.58 -15.92
N LEU A 7 0.39 -5.55 -16.50
CA LEU A 7 -1.05 -5.67 -16.32
C LEU A 7 -1.40 -5.98 -14.86
N LEU A 8 -0.68 -6.91 -14.26
CA LEU A 8 -0.91 -7.27 -12.87
C LEU A 8 -0.60 -6.10 -11.91
N GLU A 9 0.48 -5.38 -12.17
CA GLU A 9 0.81 -4.18 -11.40
C GLU A 9 -0.33 -3.14 -11.49
N ALA A 10 -0.90 -2.94 -12.66
CA ALA A 10 -2.01 -2.03 -12.85
C ALA A 10 -3.27 -2.50 -12.09
N GLU A 11 -3.55 -3.80 -12.11
CA GLU A 11 -4.69 -4.35 -11.37
C GLU A 11 -4.52 -4.19 -9.86
N ILE A 12 -3.32 -4.37 -9.34
CA ILE A 12 -3.02 -4.17 -7.92
C ILE A 12 -3.24 -2.70 -7.55
N SER A 13 -2.70 -1.78 -8.34
CA SER A 13 -2.87 -0.34 -8.09
C SER A 13 -4.34 0.07 -8.07
N LYS A 14 -5.13 -0.47 -8.99
CA LYS A 14 -6.56 -0.20 -9.06
C LYS A 14 -7.29 -0.73 -7.83
N ALA A 15 -6.97 -1.94 -7.41
CA ALA A 15 -7.60 -2.57 -6.25
C ALA A 15 -7.25 -1.82 -4.95
N LEU A 16 -6.00 -1.39 -4.79
CA LEU A 16 -5.56 -0.62 -3.63
C LEU A 16 -6.19 0.77 -3.59
N THR A 17 -6.33 1.43 -4.74
CA THR A 17 -7.05 2.71 -4.85
C THR A 17 -8.47 2.56 -4.37
N HIS A 18 -9.15 1.50 -4.81
CA HIS A 18 -10.52 1.21 -4.41
C HIS A 18 -10.63 0.93 -2.91
N TRP A 19 -9.71 0.15 -2.36
CA TRP A 19 -9.67 -0.16 -0.93
C TRP A 19 -9.49 1.11 -0.09
N GLU A 20 -8.58 2.00 -0.49
CA GLU A 20 -8.37 3.27 0.21
C GLU A 20 -9.65 4.10 0.26
N LYS A 21 -10.32 4.25 -0.87
CA LYS A 21 -11.55 5.05 -0.94
C LYS A 21 -12.65 4.47 -0.07
N ASN A 22 -12.85 3.17 -0.14
CA ASN A 22 -13.98 2.54 0.52
C ASN A 22 -13.73 2.26 2.00
N TYR A 23 -12.51 1.86 2.36
CA TYR A 23 -12.19 1.51 3.74
C TYR A 23 -11.67 2.69 4.54
N LEU A 24 -10.70 3.42 3.98
CA LEU A 24 -10.12 4.57 4.67
C LEU A 24 -10.91 5.86 4.43
N GLY A 25 -11.84 5.86 3.49
CA GLY A 25 -12.71 7.00 3.19
C GLY A 25 -12.09 8.07 2.32
N ARG A 26 -10.85 7.91 1.89
CA ARG A 26 -10.14 8.88 1.08
C ARG A 26 -9.05 8.19 0.26
N GLY A 27 -9.02 8.50 -1.04
CA GLY A 27 -8.00 7.96 -1.92
C GLY A 27 -6.74 8.81 -1.99
N SER A 28 -5.64 8.19 -2.36
CA SER A 28 -4.37 8.86 -2.66
C SER A 28 -4.44 9.56 -4.01
N VAL A 29 -3.58 10.57 -4.20
CA VAL A 29 -3.43 11.24 -5.50
C VAL A 29 -2.87 10.26 -6.54
N SER A 30 -1.97 9.37 -6.12
CA SER A 30 -1.40 8.38 -7.01
C SER A 30 -1.13 7.08 -6.26
N VAL A 31 -1.33 5.95 -6.95
CA VAL A 31 -0.99 4.63 -6.44
C VAL A 31 -0.20 3.93 -7.54
N LYS A 32 1.03 3.53 -7.22
CA LYS A 32 1.88 2.77 -8.13
C LYS A 32 2.33 1.49 -7.48
N SER A 33 2.26 0.40 -8.25
CA SER A 33 2.66 -0.93 -7.78
C SER A 33 3.76 -1.47 -8.66
N ASP A 34 4.75 -2.11 -8.04
CA ASP A 34 5.86 -2.76 -8.71
C ASP A 34 6.02 -4.17 -8.16
N ILE A 35 6.24 -5.12 -9.05
CA ILE A 35 6.53 -6.50 -8.68
C ILE A 35 8.02 -6.72 -8.85
N LEU A 36 8.68 -7.08 -7.75
CA LEU A 36 10.11 -7.33 -7.74
C LEU A 36 10.38 -8.63 -7.00
N ARG A 37 10.75 -9.67 -7.74
CA ARG A 37 11.01 -11.01 -7.19
C ARG A 37 9.79 -11.53 -6.39
N ASP A 38 9.95 -11.71 -5.09
CA ASP A 38 8.90 -12.19 -4.19
C ASP A 38 8.19 -11.07 -3.45
N MET A 39 8.24 -9.84 -4.00
CA MET A 39 7.65 -8.66 -3.34
C MET A 39 6.72 -7.91 -4.26
N VAL A 40 5.64 -7.39 -3.67
CA VAL A 40 4.81 -6.35 -4.30
C VAL A 40 5.07 -5.07 -3.51
N ILE A 41 5.55 -4.06 -4.21
CA ILE A 41 5.87 -2.75 -3.62
C ILE A 41 4.82 -1.76 -4.12
N VAL A 42 4.11 -1.13 -3.18
CA VAL A 42 3.07 -0.15 -3.51
C VAL A 42 3.46 1.20 -2.93
N ASN A 43 3.46 2.22 -3.77
CA ASN A 43 3.73 3.59 -3.35
C ASN A 43 2.46 4.43 -3.51
N LEU A 44 1.99 5.01 -2.40
CA LEU A 44 0.78 5.82 -2.36
C LEU A 44 1.17 7.26 -2.08
N GLY A 45 0.82 8.16 -3.00
CA GLY A 45 1.20 9.57 -2.90
C GLY A 45 0.11 10.43 -2.30
N ALA A 46 0.53 11.50 -1.62
CA ALA A 46 -0.33 12.57 -1.11
C ALA A 46 -1.49 12.08 -0.22
N ILE A 47 -1.19 11.18 0.72
CA ILE A 47 -2.22 10.64 1.61
C ILE A 47 -2.60 11.58 2.76
N LEU A 48 -1.76 12.54 3.11
CA LEU A 48 -2.03 13.47 4.21
C LEU A 48 -2.88 14.65 3.74
N THR A 49 -3.80 15.08 4.61
CA THR A 49 -4.60 16.29 4.40
C THR A 49 -3.81 17.52 4.82
N PRO A 50 -4.20 18.73 4.35
CA PRO A 50 -3.57 19.97 4.85
C PRO A 50 -3.62 20.09 6.37
N ALA A 51 -4.72 19.68 7.00
CA ALA A 51 -4.83 19.72 8.45
C ALA A 51 -3.84 18.79 9.12
N GLU A 52 -3.61 17.61 8.55
CA GLU A 52 -2.63 16.67 9.09
C GLU A 52 -1.21 17.19 8.97
N TYR A 53 -0.86 17.86 7.86
CA TYR A 53 0.44 18.53 7.73
C TYR A 53 0.64 19.56 8.81
N GLU A 54 -0.40 20.33 9.13
CA GLU A 54 -0.34 21.34 10.18
C GLU A 54 -0.05 20.72 11.55
N VAL A 55 -0.72 19.61 11.86
CA VAL A 55 -0.51 18.87 13.11
C VAL A 55 0.92 18.30 13.19
N CYS A 56 1.49 17.94 12.05
CA CYS A 56 2.85 17.36 11.97
C CYS A 56 3.97 18.38 12.19
N ARG A 57 3.65 19.66 12.40
CA ARG A 57 4.67 20.70 12.59
C ARG A 57 5.51 20.51 13.83
N ASP A 58 4.93 19.95 14.90
CA ASP A 58 5.69 19.58 16.08
C ASP A 58 5.85 18.06 16.16
N LYS A 59 6.83 17.62 16.96
CA LYS A 59 7.18 16.20 17.07
C LYS A 59 6.05 15.37 17.63
N GLU A 60 5.35 15.87 18.63
CA GLU A 60 4.25 15.15 19.27
C GLU A 60 3.10 14.93 18.29
N GLY A 61 2.72 15.97 17.56
CA GLY A 61 1.68 15.87 16.54
C GLY A 61 2.08 14.93 15.40
N LEU A 62 3.33 15.01 14.97
CA LEU A 62 3.86 14.13 13.92
C LEU A 62 3.75 12.67 14.32
N LEU A 63 4.16 12.33 15.54
CA LEU A 63 4.07 10.95 16.04
C LEU A 63 2.62 10.50 16.15
N SER A 64 1.72 11.37 16.58
CA SER A 64 0.29 11.07 16.69
C SER A 64 -0.33 10.77 15.33
N VAL A 65 0.00 11.55 14.31
CA VAL A 65 -0.50 11.32 12.94
C VAL A 65 0.02 9.99 12.41
N LYS A 66 1.31 9.71 12.56
CA LYS A 66 1.91 8.46 12.11
C LYS A 66 1.27 7.26 12.78
N GLU A 67 1.09 7.33 14.09
CA GLU A 67 0.49 6.23 14.86
C GLU A 67 -0.95 5.98 14.45
N TYR A 68 -1.74 7.03 14.32
CA TYR A 68 -3.14 6.91 13.90
C TYR A 68 -3.25 6.31 12.50
N ARG A 69 -2.48 6.84 11.56
CA ARG A 69 -2.47 6.34 10.18
C ARG A 69 -2.01 4.88 10.11
N HIS A 70 -1.01 4.51 10.91
CA HIS A 70 -0.56 3.13 11.01
C HIS A 70 -1.68 2.22 11.52
N SER A 71 -2.40 2.64 12.55
CA SER A 71 -3.50 1.87 13.10
C SER A 71 -4.63 1.64 12.09
N LEU A 72 -4.92 2.64 11.25
CA LEU A 72 -5.91 2.50 10.19
C LEU A 72 -5.52 1.42 9.17
N VAL A 73 -4.27 1.42 8.74
CA VAL A 73 -3.79 0.41 7.80
C VAL A 73 -3.78 -0.98 8.44
N GLU A 74 -3.29 -1.08 9.67
CA GLU A 74 -3.25 -2.36 10.39
C GLU A 74 -4.66 -2.94 10.57
N SER A 75 -5.66 -2.10 10.79
CA SER A 75 -7.04 -2.58 10.95
C SER A 75 -7.58 -3.25 9.68
N GLY A 76 -7.05 -2.88 8.51
CA GLY A 76 -7.46 -3.45 7.23
C GLY A 76 -6.45 -4.43 6.64
N LEU A 77 -5.45 -4.87 7.40
CA LEU A 77 -4.38 -5.71 6.89
C LEU A 77 -4.88 -7.03 6.29
N ASN A 78 -5.87 -7.66 6.92
CA ASN A 78 -6.40 -8.91 6.39
C ASN A 78 -7.04 -8.72 5.02
N ASP A 79 -7.74 -7.60 4.82
CA ASP A 79 -8.32 -7.27 3.51
C ASP A 79 -7.23 -7.04 2.47
N LEU A 80 -6.16 -6.34 2.84
CA LEU A 80 -5.03 -6.10 1.95
C LEU A 80 -4.37 -7.40 1.52
N LYS A 81 -4.13 -8.30 2.46
CA LYS A 81 -3.54 -9.62 2.17
C LYS A 81 -4.43 -10.42 1.23
N GLU A 82 -5.74 -10.36 1.43
CA GLU A 82 -6.70 -11.07 0.59
C GLU A 82 -6.72 -10.51 -0.83
N ILE A 83 -6.64 -9.20 -0.98
CA ILE A 83 -6.55 -8.55 -2.30
C ILE A 83 -5.32 -9.06 -3.06
N ILE A 84 -4.17 -9.07 -2.41
CA ILE A 84 -2.93 -9.54 -3.03
C ILE A 84 -3.04 -11.03 -3.39
N LEU A 85 -3.55 -11.85 -2.50
CA LEU A 85 -3.73 -13.29 -2.75
C LEU A 85 -4.65 -13.52 -3.95
N LYS A 86 -5.77 -12.83 -4.02
CA LYS A 86 -6.72 -12.95 -5.13
C LYS A 86 -6.12 -12.59 -6.47
N LEU A 87 -5.37 -11.50 -6.52
CA LEU A 87 -4.82 -10.99 -7.78
C LEU A 87 -3.57 -11.74 -8.22
N THR A 88 -2.73 -12.16 -7.28
CA THR A 88 -1.42 -12.77 -7.60
C THR A 88 -1.41 -14.29 -7.49
N GLY A 89 -2.34 -14.87 -6.72
CA GLY A 89 -2.31 -16.29 -6.37
C GLY A 89 -1.25 -16.62 -5.32
N GLU A 90 -0.54 -15.62 -4.79
CA GLU A 90 0.53 -15.80 -3.81
C GLU A 90 0.10 -15.34 -2.43
N GLU A 91 0.40 -16.14 -1.42
CA GLU A 91 0.13 -15.77 -0.04
C GLU A 91 1.13 -14.74 0.46
N VAL A 92 0.64 -13.73 1.19
CA VAL A 92 1.48 -12.70 1.81
C VAL A 92 2.01 -13.25 3.14
N ILE A 93 3.33 -13.38 3.25
CA ILE A 93 3.97 -13.91 4.47
C ILE A 93 4.44 -12.81 5.41
N SER A 94 4.67 -11.60 4.91
CA SER A 94 4.96 -10.45 5.77
C SER A 94 4.57 -9.16 5.07
N PHE A 95 4.26 -8.14 5.86
CA PHE A 95 3.83 -6.83 5.39
C PHE A 95 4.63 -5.76 6.11
N HIS A 96 5.15 -4.81 5.35
CA HIS A 96 5.94 -3.69 5.88
C HIS A 96 5.39 -2.41 5.29
N THR A 97 5.25 -1.39 6.12
CA THR A 97 4.75 -0.10 5.65
C THR A 97 5.30 1.04 6.49
N ASP A 98 5.48 2.18 5.87
CA ASP A 98 5.85 3.41 6.56
C ASP A 98 5.28 4.61 5.81
N LEU A 99 5.11 5.70 6.55
CA LEU A 99 4.57 6.96 6.07
C LEU A 99 5.61 8.05 6.28
N SER A 100 5.93 8.78 5.21
CA SER A 100 6.75 9.98 5.30
C SER A 100 5.85 11.19 5.55
N THR A 101 6.03 11.88 6.68
CA THR A 101 5.27 13.09 6.97
C THR A 101 5.84 14.31 6.22
N GLN A 102 7.01 14.18 5.62
CA GLN A 102 7.61 15.23 4.80
C GLN A 102 6.99 15.28 3.40
N THR A 103 6.79 14.10 2.80
CA THR A 103 6.28 14.01 1.44
C THR A 103 4.80 13.62 1.37
N GLY A 104 4.26 13.07 2.45
CA GLY A 104 2.90 12.53 2.49
C GLY A 104 2.76 11.20 1.78
N GLU A 105 3.87 10.58 1.41
CA GLU A 105 3.87 9.28 0.75
C GLU A 105 3.85 8.13 1.74
N ARG A 106 3.16 7.06 1.37
CA ARG A 106 3.22 5.78 2.09
C ARG A 106 3.80 4.73 1.16
N ALA A 107 4.71 3.93 1.68
CA ALA A 107 5.19 2.74 0.98
C ALA A 107 4.63 1.51 1.68
N MET A 108 4.19 0.52 0.89
CA MET A 108 3.77 -0.79 1.39
C MET A 108 4.59 -1.86 0.68
N ILE A 109 5.09 -2.83 1.43
CA ILE A 109 5.80 -3.98 0.87
C ILE A 109 5.11 -5.25 1.33
N PHE A 110 4.60 -6.01 0.36
CA PHE A 110 4.00 -7.32 0.60
C PHE A 110 5.02 -8.37 0.19
N LYS A 111 5.57 -9.09 1.16
CA LYS A 111 6.48 -10.20 0.88
C LYS A 111 5.67 -11.46 0.67
N LEU A 112 5.92 -12.15 -0.44
CA LEU A 112 5.13 -13.27 -0.89
C LEU A 112 5.80 -14.61 -0.60
N ALA A 113 5.02 -15.69 -0.65
CA ALA A 113 5.51 -17.03 -0.37
C ALA A 113 6.48 -17.54 -1.44
N SER A 114 6.39 -17.03 -2.67
CA SER A 114 7.28 -17.46 -3.75
C SER A 114 7.57 -16.29 -4.70
N ASN A 115 8.52 -16.50 -5.61
CA ASN A 115 8.96 -15.47 -6.57
C ASN A 115 7.91 -15.26 -7.66
N LEU A 116 7.03 -14.30 -7.44
CA LEU A 116 5.95 -13.96 -8.37
C LEU A 116 6.52 -13.50 -9.72
N GLN A 117 7.56 -12.68 -9.70
CA GLN A 117 8.13 -12.10 -10.92
C GLN A 117 8.54 -13.18 -11.91
N SER A 118 9.11 -14.28 -11.43
CA SER A 118 9.56 -15.37 -12.30
C SER A 118 8.41 -16.13 -12.96
N LYS A 119 7.18 -15.97 -12.47
CA LYS A 119 5.98 -16.62 -13.01
C LYS A 119 5.23 -15.76 -14.02
N LEU A 120 5.68 -14.54 -14.24
CA LEU A 120 5.01 -13.57 -15.12
C LEU A 120 5.72 -13.42 -16.45
N CYS A 121 4.97 -13.02 -17.45
CA CYS A 121 5.50 -12.72 -18.78
C CYS A 121 6.21 -11.37 -18.81
#